data_39ac31133c14fa620985e2dda5bdb81e
#
_entry.id   39ac31133c14fa620985e2dda5bdb81e
#
_cell.length_a   1.000
_cell.length_b   1.000
_cell.length_c   1.000
_cell.angle_alpha   90.00
_cell.angle_beta   90.00
_cell.angle_gamma   90.00
#
_symmetry.space_group_name_H-M   'P 1'
#
loop_
_entity.id
_entity.type
_entity.pdbx_description
1 polymer ?
#
loop_
_entity_poly.entity_id
_entity_poly.type
_entity_poly.pdbx_seq_one_letter_code
_entity_poly.pdbx_strand_id
1 'polypeptide(L)' 'MKQYEVKIKISAPNDETVKLLGNLIQNTVNVVDNQDLIKLLSKVKQNPGVVKTALKFV' A
#
# COMPACT_ATOMS: atom_id res chain seq x y z
N MET A 1 18.90 6.32 -8.67
CA MET A 1 18.48 5.03 -8.11
C MET A 1 17.96 4.11 -9.21
N LYS A 2 18.20 2.83 -9.05
CA LYS A 2 17.68 1.84 -10.00
C LYS A 2 16.20 1.61 -9.76
N GLN A 3 15.46 1.37 -10.84
CA GLN A 3 14.06 1.00 -10.77
C GLN A 3 13.91 -0.51 -10.88
N TYR A 4 13.01 -1.05 -10.08
CA TYR A 4 12.71 -2.47 -10.07
C TYR A 4 11.21 -2.68 -10.21
N GLU A 5 10.82 -3.73 -10.91
CA GLU A 5 9.41 -4.12 -11.01
C GLU A 5 9.12 -5.25 -10.04
N VAL A 6 8.00 -5.12 -9.33
CA VAL A 6 7.51 -6.13 -8.40
C VAL A 6 6.08 -6.46 -8.76
N LYS A 7 5.78 -7.75 -8.89
CA LYS A 7 4.42 -8.21 -9.18
C LYS A 7 3.74 -8.60 -7.88
N ILE A 8 2.55 -8.05 -7.66
CA ILE A 8 1.73 -8.31 -6.48
C ILE A 8 0.40 -8.87 -6.94
N LYS A 9 -0.02 -9.97 -6.33
CA LYS A 9 -1.35 -10.54 -6.57
C LYS A 9 -2.35 -9.88 -5.64
N ILE A 10 -3.44 -9.39 -6.22
CA ILE A 10 -4.49 -8.71 -5.47
C ILE A 10 -5.81 -9.44 -5.71
N SER A 11 -6.46 -9.86 -4.63
CA SER A 11 -7.82 -10.40 -4.69
C SER A 11 -8.79 -9.27 -4.45
N ALA A 12 -9.67 -9.02 -5.43
CA ALA A 12 -10.60 -7.90 -5.37
C ALA A 12 -11.92 -8.30 -6.04
N PRO A 13 -13.02 -7.61 -5.71
CA PRO A 13 -14.34 -7.95 -6.26
C PRO A 13 -14.49 -7.63 -7.75
N ASN A 14 -13.68 -6.72 -8.30
CA ASN A 14 -13.77 -6.35 -9.71
C ASN A 14 -12.46 -5.70 -10.19
N ASP A 15 -12.37 -5.50 -11.51
CA ASP A 15 -11.19 -4.92 -12.14
C ASP A 15 -10.96 -3.46 -11.74
N GLU A 16 -12.02 -2.70 -11.53
CA GLU A 16 -11.91 -1.29 -11.15
C GLU A 16 -11.21 -1.15 -9.80
N THR A 17 -11.56 -1.99 -8.84
CA THR A 17 -10.92 -1.99 -7.52
C THR A 17 -9.44 -2.31 -7.63
N VAL A 18 -9.07 -3.30 -8.46
CA VAL A 18 -7.67 -3.67 -8.67
C VAL A 18 -6.89 -2.51 -9.28
N LYS A 19 -7.46 -1.86 -10.31
CA LYS A 19 -6.79 -0.72 -10.96
C LYS A 19 -6.61 0.45 -10.01
N LEU A 20 -7.64 0.76 -9.24
CA LEU A 20 -7.56 1.85 -8.26
C LEU A 20 -6.50 1.57 -7.20
N LEU A 21 -6.53 0.36 -6.64
CA LEU A 21 -5.57 -0.03 -5.61
C LEU A 21 -4.14 -0.03 -6.16
N GLY A 22 -3.94 -0.58 -7.35
CA GLY A 22 -2.62 -0.59 -7.99
C GLY A 22 -2.08 0.82 -8.22
N ASN A 23 -2.93 1.73 -8.71
CA ASN A 23 -2.53 3.12 -8.94
C ASN A 23 -2.17 3.83 -7.64
N LEU A 24 -2.96 3.62 -6.58
CA LEU A 24 -2.69 4.23 -5.28
C LEU A 24 -1.39 3.70 -4.67
N ILE A 25 -1.13 2.40 -4.79
CA ILE A 25 0.13 1.82 -4.33
C ILE A 25 1.31 2.43 -5.08
N GLN A 26 1.21 2.52 -6.42
CA GLN A 26 2.29 3.10 -7.22
C GLN A 26 2.53 4.56 -6.86
N ASN A 27 1.47 5.35 -6.72
CA ASN A 27 1.59 6.76 -6.35
C ASN A 27 2.18 6.92 -4.95
N THR A 28 1.80 6.08 -4.02
CA THR A 28 2.33 6.11 -2.65
C THR A 28 3.83 5.81 -2.65
N VAL A 29 4.26 4.80 -3.39
CA VAL A 29 5.68 4.46 -3.51
C VAL A 29 6.48 5.63 -4.10
N ASN A 30 5.87 6.38 -5.02
CA ASN A 30 6.54 7.49 -5.67
C ASN A 30 6.74 8.70 -4.73
N VAL A 31 5.87 8.90 -3.76
CA VAL A 31 5.87 10.12 -2.92
C VAL A 31 6.30 9.89 -1.47
N VAL A 32 6.28 8.67 -0.99
CA VAL A 32 6.65 8.34 0.38
C VAL A 32 8.06 7.76 0.41
N ASP A 33 8.85 8.18 1.39
CA ASP A 33 10.19 7.64 1.59
C ASP A 33 10.15 6.12 1.79
N ASN A 34 11.09 5.40 1.18
CA ASN A 34 11.13 3.94 1.23
C ASN A 34 11.21 3.41 2.67
N GLN A 35 12.02 4.04 3.51
CA GLN A 35 12.18 3.58 4.89
C GLN A 35 10.90 3.78 5.69
N ASP A 36 10.23 4.91 5.50
CA ASP A 36 8.95 5.17 6.16
C ASP A 36 7.88 4.19 5.68
N LEU A 37 7.85 3.90 4.39
CA LEU A 37 6.89 2.97 3.82
C LEU A 37 7.11 1.55 4.34
N ILE A 38 8.37 1.11 4.46
CA ILE A 38 8.71 -0.20 5.02
C ILE A 38 8.21 -0.28 6.47
N LYS A 39 8.44 0.75 7.27
CA LYS A 39 7.98 0.79 8.67
C LYS A 39 6.46 0.72 8.75
N LEU A 40 5.77 1.50 7.92
CA LEU A 40 4.32 1.52 7.90
C LEU A 40 3.74 0.16 7.50
N LEU A 41 4.22 -0.40 6.41
CA LEU A 41 3.72 -1.67 5.90
C LEU A 41 4.02 -2.83 6.85
N SER A 42 5.19 -2.81 7.49
CA SER A 42 5.53 -3.81 8.50
C SER A 42 4.57 -3.75 9.68
N LYS A 43 4.22 -2.55 10.12
CA LYS A 43 3.25 -2.35 11.20
C LYS A 43 1.88 -2.87 10.81
N VAL A 44 1.41 -2.55 9.61
CA VAL A 44 0.12 -3.02 9.10
C VAL A 44 0.10 -4.54 8.99
N LYS A 45 1.18 -5.15 8.54
CA LYS A 45 1.27 -6.61 8.43
C LYS A 45 1.16 -7.28 9.80
N GLN A 46 1.84 -6.74 10.81
CA GLN A 46 1.83 -7.28 12.18
C GLN A 46 0.49 -7.06 12.87
N ASN A 47 -0.15 -5.93 12.60
CA ASN A 47 -1.40 -5.55 13.25
C ASN A 47 -2.34 -4.91 12.23
N PRO A 48 -3.08 -5.70 11.44
CA PRO A 48 -4.00 -5.15 10.43
C PRO A 48 -5.07 -4.22 11.00
N GLY A 49 -5.40 -4.33 12.28
CA GLY A 49 -6.35 -3.44 12.94
C GLY A 49 -5.91 -1.98 12.96
N VAL A 50 -4.62 -1.71 12.81
CA VAL A 50 -4.07 -0.36 12.72
C VAL A 50 -4.71 0.42 11.56
N VAL A 51 -5.05 -0.24 10.46
CA VAL A 51 -5.67 0.41 9.30
C VAL A 51 -7.00 1.04 9.68
N LYS A 52 -7.85 0.29 10.39
CA LYS A 52 -9.15 0.80 10.84
C LYS A 52 -8.99 1.93 11.84
N THR A 53 -8.01 1.82 12.73
CA THR A 53 -7.72 2.88 13.70
C THR A 53 -7.28 4.15 12.98
N ALA A 54 -6.38 4.05 12.01
CA ALA A 54 -5.91 5.20 11.23
C ALA A 54 -7.05 5.87 10.47
N LEU A 55 -7.97 5.09 9.89
CA LEU A 55 -9.08 5.63 9.12
C LEU A 55 -10.04 6.47 9.97
N LYS A 56 -10.08 6.26 11.28
CA LYS A 56 -10.91 7.08 12.19
C LYS A 56 -10.39 8.50 12.33
N PHE A 57 -9.13 8.75 12.01
CA PHE A 57 -8.47 10.04 12.16
C PHE A 57 -8.24 10.77 10.83
N VAL A 58 -8.77 10.23 9.76
CA VAL A 58 -8.60 10.80 8.41
C VAL A 58 -9.87 11.48 7.92
#